data_ed6458cb6c38308f4e37e891e22e504d
#
_entry.id   ed6458cb6c38308f4e37e891e22e504d
#
_cell.length_a   1.000
_cell.length_b   1.000
_cell.length_c   1.000
_cell.angle_alpha   90.00
_cell.angle_beta   90.00
_cell.angle_gamma   90.00
#
_symmetry.space_group_name_H-M   'P 1'
#
loop_
_entity.id
_entity.type
_entity.pdbx_description
1 polymer ?
#
loop_
_entity_poly.entity_id
_entity_poly.type
_entity_poly.pdbx_seq_one_letter_code
_entity_poly.pdbx_strand_id
1 'polypeptide(L)' 'MIQQLVDRRKSLGLPQTAVDDKINVASGLVAKWETGNRKPTAFNLYCWAEALGCKFRLEVHNDNLRY' A
#
# COMPACT_ATOMS: atom_id res chain seq x y z
N MET A 1 1.95 6.04 5.75
CA MET A 1 1.99 5.35 4.44
C MET A 1 0.75 4.52 4.18
N ILE A 2 0.40 3.63 5.08
CA ILE A 2 -0.79 2.77 4.89
C ILE A 2 -2.05 3.63 4.71
N GLN A 3 -2.21 4.65 5.54
CA GLN A 3 -3.39 5.49 5.46
C GLN A 3 -3.52 6.19 4.10
N GLN A 4 -2.41 6.56 3.50
CA GLN A 4 -2.42 7.17 2.17
C GLN A 4 -2.95 6.20 1.12
N LEU A 5 -2.60 4.93 1.23
CA LEU A 5 -3.10 3.91 0.32
C LEU A 5 -4.59 3.65 0.55
N VAL A 6 -5.02 3.66 1.79
CA VAL A 6 -6.45 3.53 2.12
C VAL A 6 -7.23 4.69 1.50
N ASP A 7 -6.75 5.90 1.69
CA ASP A 7 -7.42 7.09 1.16
C ASP A 7 -7.48 7.06 -0.36
N ARG A 8 -6.40 6.63 -0.99
CA ARG A 8 -6.36 6.52 -2.46
C ARG A 8 -7.36 5.49 -2.94
N ARG A 9 -7.41 4.32 -2.30
CA ARG A 9 -8.38 3.28 -2.65
C ARG A 9 -9.80 3.83 -2.58
N LYS A 10 -10.12 4.52 -1.48
CA LYS A 10 -11.46 5.09 -1.31
C LYS A 10 -11.76 6.15 -2.34
N SER A 11 -10.79 6.98 -2.68
CA SER A 11 -10.99 8.03 -3.68
C SER A 11 -11.29 7.44 -5.06
N LEU A 12 -10.78 6.24 -5.34
CA LEU A 12 -11.03 5.54 -6.58
C LEU A 12 -12.34 4.74 -6.55
N GLY A 13 -13.01 4.69 -5.41
CA GLY A 13 -14.25 3.93 -5.27
C GLY A 13 -14.05 2.43 -5.30
N LEU A 14 -12.84 1.95 -4.99
CA LEU A 14 -12.55 0.53 -5.05
C LEU A 14 -12.78 -0.13 -3.70
N PRO A 15 -13.48 -1.29 -3.67
CA PRO A 15 -13.54 -2.07 -2.45
C PRO A 15 -12.21 -2.77 -2.19
N GLN A 16 -11.99 -3.19 -0.95
CA GLN A 16 -10.75 -3.87 -0.58
C GLN A 16 -10.53 -5.13 -1.41
N THR A 17 -11.60 -5.88 -1.68
CA THR A 17 -11.49 -7.12 -2.44
C THR A 17 -11.03 -6.90 -3.88
N ALA A 18 -11.38 -5.76 -4.46
CA ALA A 18 -10.91 -5.44 -5.81
C ALA A 18 -9.39 -5.27 -5.83
N VAL A 19 -8.83 -4.73 -4.75
CA VAL A 19 -7.37 -4.58 -4.64
C VAL A 19 -6.72 -5.94 -4.43
N ASP A 20 -7.31 -6.80 -3.59
CA ASP A 20 -6.81 -8.17 -3.43
C ASP A 20 -6.67 -8.84 -4.81
N ASP A 21 -7.69 -8.72 -5.64
CA ASP A 21 -7.70 -9.33 -6.97
C ASP A 21 -6.63 -8.71 -7.88
N LYS A 22 -6.49 -7.40 -7.84
CA LYS A 22 -5.53 -6.69 -8.69
C LYS A 22 -4.10 -7.13 -8.42
N ILE A 23 -3.77 -7.37 -7.17
CA ILE A 23 -2.40 -7.72 -6.80
C ILE A 23 -2.25 -9.21 -6.55
N ASN A 24 -3.31 -9.98 -6.79
CA ASN A 24 -3.29 -11.43 -6.76
C ASN A 24 -2.88 -11.99 -5.39
N VAL A 25 -3.50 -11.47 -4.35
CA VAL A 25 -3.31 -11.97 -2.99
C VAL A 25 -4.59 -12.60 -2.49
N ALA A 26 -4.49 -13.29 -1.37
CA ALA A 26 -5.64 -13.95 -0.76
C ALA A 26 -6.72 -12.93 -0.43
N SER A 27 -7.97 -13.34 -0.60
CA SER A 27 -9.11 -12.50 -0.27
C SER A 27 -9.07 -12.08 1.20
N GLY A 28 -9.26 -10.79 1.45
CA GLY A 28 -9.25 -10.25 2.80
C GLY A 28 -7.89 -9.80 3.30
N LEU A 29 -6.84 -10.01 2.51
CA LEU A 29 -5.50 -9.65 2.98
C LEU A 29 -5.31 -8.12 3.03
N VAL A 30 -5.83 -7.41 2.02
CA VAL A 30 -5.76 -5.94 2.02
C VAL A 30 -6.49 -5.38 3.24
N ALA A 31 -7.63 -5.96 3.60
CA ALA A 31 -8.36 -5.54 4.79
C ALA A 31 -7.51 -5.69 6.06
N LYS A 32 -6.75 -6.77 6.16
CA LYS A 32 -5.87 -7.00 7.31
C LYS A 32 -4.73 -5.98 7.35
N TRP A 33 -4.20 -5.63 6.18
CA TRP A 33 -3.16 -4.60 6.10
C TRP A 33 -3.70 -3.22 6.52
N GLU A 34 -4.91 -2.90 6.07
CA GLU A 34 -5.51 -1.60 6.39
C GLU A 34 -5.81 -1.44 7.87
N THR A 35 -6.17 -2.52 8.54
CA THR A 35 -6.50 -2.49 9.97
C THR A 35 -5.28 -2.71 10.86
N GLY A 36 -4.14 -3.06 10.29
CA GLY A 36 -2.93 -3.32 11.07
C GLY A 36 -2.85 -4.73 11.64
N ASN A 37 -3.79 -5.62 11.30
CA ASN A 37 -3.76 -7.01 11.77
C ASN A 37 -2.62 -7.81 11.14
N ARG A 38 -2.20 -7.42 9.95
CA ARG A 38 -1.05 -8.00 9.26
C ARG A 38 -0.27 -6.87 8.64
N LYS A 39 1.04 -7.04 8.58
CA LYS A 39 1.89 -6.07 7.90
C LYS A 39 2.23 -6.60 6.52
N PRO A 40 2.08 -5.78 5.47
CA PRO A 40 2.49 -6.23 4.14
C PRO A 40 4.01 -6.31 4.06
N THR A 41 4.51 -7.24 3.25
CA THR A 41 5.93 -7.25 2.90
C THR A 41 6.22 -6.01 2.05
N ALA A 42 7.51 -5.69 1.92
CA ALA A 42 7.90 -4.57 1.06
C ALA A 42 7.40 -4.77 -0.37
N PHE A 43 7.48 -6.00 -0.87
CA PHE A 43 7.02 -6.32 -2.21
C PHE A 43 5.50 -6.11 -2.34
N ASN A 44 4.74 -6.60 -1.37
CA ASN A 44 3.29 -6.44 -1.40
C ASN A 44 2.89 -4.99 -1.28
N LEU A 45 3.61 -4.22 -0.48
CA LEU A 45 3.35 -2.79 -0.34
C LEU A 45 3.56 -2.07 -1.68
N TYR A 46 4.61 -2.44 -2.40
CA TYR A 46 4.88 -1.90 -3.72
C TYR A 46 3.76 -2.25 -4.70
N CYS A 47 3.35 -3.51 -4.73
CA CYS A 47 2.26 -3.96 -5.61
C CYS A 47 0.96 -3.24 -5.30
N TRP A 48 0.67 -3.05 -4.01
CA TRP A 48 -0.53 -2.35 -3.57
C TRP A 48 -0.52 -0.91 -4.09
N ALA A 49 0.59 -0.21 -3.91
CA ALA A 49 0.70 1.16 -4.38
C ALA A 49 0.53 1.21 -5.90
N GLU A 50 1.18 0.33 -6.63
CA GLU A 50 1.08 0.29 -8.08
C GLU A 50 -0.33 0.02 -8.57
N ALA A 51 -1.03 -0.88 -7.90
CA ALA A 51 -2.42 -1.19 -8.26
C ALA A 51 -3.32 0.04 -8.15
N LEU A 52 -2.99 0.97 -7.29
CA LEU A 52 -3.75 2.20 -7.08
C LEU A 52 -3.19 3.39 -7.86
N GLY A 53 -2.21 3.16 -8.73
CA GLY A 53 -1.60 4.22 -9.52
C GLY A 53 -0.72 5.14 -8.71
N CYS A 54 -0.17 4.65 -7.61
CA CYS A 54 0.69 5.43 -6.72
C CYS A 54 2.14 5.03 -6.91
N LYS A 55 3.02 5.95 -6.54
CA LYS A 55 4.45 5.68 -6.50
C LYS A 55 4.95 5.94 -5.10
N PHE A 56 5.91 5.13 -4.68
CA PHE A 56 6.63 5.43 -3.46
C PHE A 56 7.60 6.56 -3.71
N ARG A 57 7.70 7.42 -2.73
CA ARG A 57 8.60 8.54 -2.79
C ARG A 57 9.49 8.50 -1.57
N LEU A 58 10.79 8.48 -1.83
CA LEU A 58 11.78 8.54 -0.78
C LEU A 58 12.20 9.98 -0.60
N GLU A 59 12.04 10.50 0.61
CA GLU A 59 12.46 11.84 0.92
C GLU A 59 13.68 11.79 1.82
N VAL A 60 14.69 12.55 1.44
CA VAL A 60 15.88 12.71 2.27
C VAL A 60 15.67 13.96 3.10
N HIS A 61 15.57 13.79 4.40
CA HIS A 61 15.39 14.91 5.31
C HIS A 61 16.60 15.15 6.19
N ASN A 62 17.69 14.45 5.90
CA ASN A 62 18.96 14.62 6.59
C ASN A 62 20.10 14.46 5.60
N ASP A 63 20.66 15.58 5.19
CA ASP A 63 21.73 15.63 4.19
C ASP A 63 23.06 15.18 4.74
N ASN A 64 23.18 15.00 6.04
CA ASN A 64 24.44 14.62 6.68
C ASN A 64 24.61 13.13 6.81
N LEU A 65 23.70 12.37 6.25
CA LEU A 65 23.76 10.93 6.32
C LEU A 65 25.01 10.43 5.62
N ARG A 66 25.72 9.51 6.27
CA ARG A 66 26.97 8.94 5.78
C ARG A 66 26.92 7.44 5.83
N TYR A 67 27.67 6.85 4.97
CA TYR A 67 27.87 5.40 4.95
C TYR A 67 29.33 5.08 5.02
#